data_9d9f257649be79219d0eef23bba62331
#
_entry.id   9d9f257649be79219d0eef23bba62331
#
_cell.length_a   1.000
_cell.length_b   1.000
_cell.length_c   1.000
_cell.angle_alpha   90.00
_cell.angle_beta   90.00
_cell.angle_gamma   90.00
#
_symmetry.space_group_name_H-M   'P 1'
#
loop_
_entity.id
_entity.type
_entity.pdbx_description
1 polymer ?
#
loop_
_entity_poly.entity_id
_entity_poly.type
_entity_poly.pdbx_seq_one_letter_code
_entity_poly.pdbx_strand_id
1 'polypeptide(L)'
;MDARDIINARRRAQLADNSDHFPALSSVFDNVEYPKDFKPTNIQKYDGKQYPAQWLRLYSTTVSVAGGDTNTKVLYFPMALEPASLTWLEILARESIHSWDDLKKAFTE
;
A
#
# COMPACT_ATOMS: atom_id res chain seq x y z
N MET A 1 -24.85 24.72 -12.10
CA MET A 1 -24.12 23.79 -11.22
C MET A 1 -23.89 24.49 -9.89
N ASP A 2 -24.32 23.91 -8.80
CA ASP A 2 -24.11 24.53 -7.52
C ASP A 2 -22.70 24.23 -6.95
N ALA A 3 -22.34 24.91 -5.85
CA ALA A 3 -21.02 24.75 -5.25
C ALA A 3 -20.75 23.33 -4.79
N ARG A 4 -21.80 22.64 -4.37
CA ARG A 4 -21.69 21.26 -3.91
C ARG A 4 -21.26 20.33 -5.04
N ASP A 5 -21.84 20.51 -6.22
CA ASP A 5 -21.45 19.72 -7.37
C ASP A 5 -20.02 19.96 -7.80
N ILE A 6 -19.55 21.20 -7.69
CA ILE A 6 -18.18 21.55 -8.01
C ILE A 6 -17.24 20.89 -7.01
N ILE A 7 -17.56 20.95 -5.73
CA ILE A 7 -16.74 20.33 -4.67
C ILE A 7 -16.70 18.82 -4.85
N ASN A 8 -17.84 18.21 -5.14
CA ASN A 8 -17.92 16.77 -5.34
C ASN A 8 -17.14 16.34 -6.57
N ALA A 9 -17.17 17.15 -7.64
CA ALA A 9 -16.41 16.85 -8.86
C ALA A 9 -14.91 16.89 -8.58
N ARG A 10 -14.44 17.89 -7.82
CA ARG A 10 -13.02 17.99 -7.46
C ARG A 10 -12.61 16.83 -6.56
N ARG A 11 -13.43 16.51 -5.58
CA ARG A 11 -13.16 15.37 -4.68
C ARG A 11 -13.10 14.06 -5.46
N ARG A 12 -14.02 13.90 -6.41
CA ARG A 12 -14.06 12.71 -7.24
C ARG A 12 -12.83 12.62 -8.13
N ALA A 13 -12.39 13.73 -8.69
CA ALA A 13 -11.18 13.80 -9.50
C ALA A 13 -9.95 13.44 -8.67
N GLN A 14 -9.84 13.96 -7.45
CA GLN A 14 -8.76 13.62 -6.55
C GLN A 14 -8.77 12.14 -6.18
N LEU A 15 -9.96 11.61 -5.89
CA LEU A 15 -10.10 10.20 -5.57
C LEU A 15 -9.77 9.32 -6.76
N ALA A 16 -10.12 9.77 -7.97
CA ALA A 16 -9.78 9.03 -9.19
C ALA A 16 -8.28 9.00 -9.41
N ASP A 17 -7.58 10.11 -9.11
CA ASP A 17 -6.12 10.18 -9.24
C ASP A 17 -5.42 9.27 -8.26
N ASN A 18 -5.97 9.13 -7.05
CA ASN A 18 -5.42 8.24 -6.01
C ASN A 18 -6.07 6.88 -6.05
N SER A 19 -7.24 6.82 -6.67
CA SER A 19 -7.98 5.60 -6.83
C SER A 19 -8.18 4.89 -5.50
N ASP A 20 -7.87 3.61 -5.47
CA ASP A 20 -8.02 2.79 -4.28
C ASP A 20 -6.71 2.68 -3.50
N HIS A 21 -5.69 3.44 -3.90
CA HIS A 21 -4.39 3.38 -3.27
C HIS A 21 -4.25 4.40 -2.13
N PHE A 22 -3.40 4.08 -1.19
CA PHE A 22 -3.04 5.03 -0.13
C PHE A 22 -2.27 6.21 -0.73
N PRO A 23 -2.48 7.44 -0.22
CA PRO A 23 -1.83 8.62 -0.80
C PRO A 23 -0.31 8.56 -0.86
N ALA A 24 0.34 7.81 0.04
CA ALA A 24 1.79 7.66 0.04
C ALA A 24 2.30 6.91 -1.19
N LEU A 25 1.47 6.07 -1.80
CA LEU A 25 1.89 5.31 -2.97
C LEU A 25 1.87 6.19 -4.21
N SER A 26 2.98 6.15 -4.95
CA SER A 26 3.13 6.95 -6.16
C SER A 26 2.13 6.52 -7.24
N SER A 27 1.83 7.44 -8.14
CA SER A 27 0.96 7.18 -9.29
C SER A 27 1.49 6.08 -10.21
N VAL A 28 2.76 5.71 -10.09
CA VAL A 28 3.30 4.59 -10.88
C VAL A 28 2.56 3.29 -10.61
N PHE A 29 1.87 3.18 -9.46
CA PHE A 29 1.11 1.99 -9.10
C PHE A 29 -0.35 2.01 -9.58
N ASP A 30 -0.82 3.12 -10.16
CA ASP A 30 -2.24 3.28 -10.51
C ASP A 30 -2.73 2.24 -11.50
N ASN A 31 -1.87 1.81 -12.43
CA ASN A 31 -2.24 0.85 -13.47
C ASN A 31 -1.61 -0.52 -13.26
N VAL A 32 -1.01 -0.74 -12.11
CA VAL A 32 -0.41 -2.03 -11.78
C VAL A 32 -1.48 -2.96 -11.22
N GLU A 33 -1.54 -4.17 -11.75
CA GLU A 33 -2.48 -5.18 -11.30
C GLU A 33 -1.73 -6.29 -10.57
N TYR A 34 -2.47 -7.01 -9.72
CA TYR A 34 -1.91 -8.19 -9.09
C TYR A 34 -1.66 -9.26 -10.16
N PRO A 35 -0.58 -10.06 -10.02
CA PRO A 35 -0.38 -11.19 -10.90
C PRO A 35 -1.59 -12.12 -10.88
N LYS A 36 -1.90 -12.71 -12.02
CA LYS A 36 -3.08 -13.51 -12.22
C LYS A 36 -3.18 -14.69 -11.25
N ASP A 37 -2.04 -15.27 -10.92
CA ASP A 37 -1.98 -16.44 -10.05
C ASP A 37 -1.65 -16.10 -8.59
N PHE A 38 -1.64 -14.81 -8.25
CA PHE A 38 -1.37 -14.40 -6.87
C PHE A 38 -2.53 -14.79 -5.97
N LYS A 39 -2.21 -15.62 -4.97
CA LYS A 39 -3.21 -16.11 -4.01
C LYS A 39 -2.65 -15.96 -2.60
N PRO A 40 -2.90 -14.81 -1.96
CA PRO A 40 -2.40 -14.59 -0.61
C PRO A 40 -3.10 -15.51 0.37
N THR A 41 -2.31 -16.17 1.21
CA THR A 41 -2.81 -17.03 2.28
C THR A 41 -1.96 -16.84 3.52
N ASN A 42 -2.61 -16.79 4.68
CA ASN A 42 -1.94 -16.83 5.97
C ASN A 42 -0.84 -15.77 6.16
N ILE A 43 -1.04 -14.58 5.60
CA ILE A 43 -0.11 -13.48 5.82
C ILE A 43 -0.37 -12.93 7.23
N GLN A 44 0.63 -13.06 8.10
CA GLN A 44 0.53 -12.52 9.46
C GLN A 44 0.57 -11.01 9.42
N LYS A 45 -0.44 -10.38 10.01
CA LYS A 45 -0.52 -8.92 10.02
C LYS A 45 0.45 -8.31 11.01
N TYR A 46 1.01 -7.18 10.65
CA TYR A 46 1.87 -6.39 11.51
C TYR A 46 1.03 -5.58 12.48
N ASP A 47 1.24 -5.78 13.78
CA ASP A 47 0.48 -5.09 14.83
C ASP A 47 1.32 -4.09 15.62
N GLY A 48 2.56 -3.87 15.21
CA GLY A 48 3.45 -2.94 15.89
C GLY A 48 4.33 -3.57 16.96
N LYS A 49 4.09 -4.84 17.29
CA LYS A 49 4.84 -5.55 18.35
C LYS A 49 5.99 -6.39 17.81
N GLN A 50 5.93 -6.76 16.54
CA GLN A 50 6.99 -7.53 15.91
C GLN A 50 8.18 -6.63 15.58
N TYR A 51 9.35 -7.23 15.41
CA TYR A 51 10.49 -6.50 14.86
C TYR A 51 10.22 -6.17 13.39
N PRO A 52 10.21 -4.87 13.02
CA PRO A 52 9.78 -4.48 11.67
C PRO A 52 10.56 -5.17 10.55
N ALA A 53 11.88 -5.20 10.65
CA ALA A 53 12.70 -5.79 9.59
C ALA A 53 12.45 -7.29 9.45
N GLN A 54 12.28 -7.99 10.56
CA GLN A 54 12.02 -9.43 10.54
C GLN A 54 10.65 -9.73 9.96
N TRP A 55 9.63 -8.99 10.41
CA TRP A 55 8.29 -9.15 9.89
C TRP A 55 8.25 -8.85 8.39
N LEU A 56 8.95 -7.81 7.97
CA LEU A 56 8.98 -7.39 6.58
C LEU A 56 9.59 -8.47 5.67
N ARG A 57 10.66 -9.13 6.14
CA ARG A 57 11.25 -10.24 5.38
C ARG A 57 10.28 -11.39 5.23
N LEU A 58 9.58 -11.73 6.31
CA LEU A 58 8.58 -12.79 6.27
C LEU A 58 7.44 -12.42 5.33
N TYR A 59 6.96 -11.18 5.40
CA TYR A 59 5.94 -10.67 4.50
C TYR A 59 6.38 -10.80 3.04
N SER A 60 7.59 -10.32 2.74
CA SER A 60 8.15 -10.35 1.39
C SER A 60 8.21 -11.78 0.86
N THR A 61 8.68 -12.70 1.68
CA THR A 61 8.77 -14.11 1.32
C THR A 61 7.39 -14.71 1.09
N THR A 62 6.45 -14.42 1.98
CA THR A 62 5.09 -14.95 1.88
C THR A 62 4.41 -14.48 0.60
N VAL A 63 4.56 -13.20 0.25
CA VAL A 63 3.99 -12.66 -1.00
C VAL A 63 4.63 -13.34 -2.21
N SER A 64 5.94 -13.53 -2.19
CA SER A 64 6.64 -14.20 -3.30
C SER A 64 6.15 -15.64 -3.48
N VAL A 65 6.02 -16.38 -2.39
CA VAL A 65 5.53 -17.76 -2.42
C VAL A 65 4.09 -17.81 -2.94
N ALA A 66 3.30 -16.80 -2.62
CA ALA A 66 1.90 -16.71 -3.07
C ALA A 66 1.76 -16.30 -4.53
N GLY A 67 2.86 -16.05 -5.24
CA GLY A 67 2.83 -15.69 -6.65
C GLY A 67 2.94 -14.19 -6.92
N GLY A 68 3.25 -13.37 -5.91
CA GLY A 68 3.37 -11.94 -6.07
C GLY A 68 4.77 -11.50 -6.46
N ASP A 69 4.85 -10.34 -7.12
CA ASP A 69 6.12 -9.69 -7.47
C ASP A 69 6.39 -8.51 -6.54
N THR A 70 7.41 -7.70 -6.86
CA THR A 70 7.75 -6.54 -6.01
C THR A 70 6.63 -5.50 -5.96
N ASN A 71 5.93 -5.29 -7.07
CA ASN A 71 4.79 -4.38 -7.10
C ASN A 71 3.64 -4.91 -6.22
N THR A 72 3.43 -6.22 -6.24
CA THR A 72 2.44 -6.86 -5.38
C THR A 72 2.75 -6.59 -3.90
N LYS A 73 4.02 -6.64 -3.53
CA LYS A 73 4.44 -6.38 -2.15
C LYS A 73 4.07 -4.96 -1.71
N VAL A 74 4.12 -4.00 -2.61
CA VAL A 74 3.71 -2.62 -2.31
C VAL A 74 2.18 -2.52 -2.23
N LEU A 75 1.49 -3.03 -3.23
CA LEU A 75 0.04 -2.90 -3.33
C LEU A 75 -0.71 -3.65 -2.23
N TYR A 76 -0.22 -4.80 -1.85
CA TYR A 76 -0.86 -5.64 -0.83
C TYR A 76 -0.48 -5.23 0.59
N PHE A 77 0.57 -4.43 0.75
CA PHE A 77 1.10 -4.05 2.05
C PHE A 77 0.04 -3.53 3.03
N PRO A 78 -0.87 -2.62 2.61
CA PRO A 78 -1.89 -2.13 3.53
C PRO A 78 -2.77 -3.23 4.12
N MET A 79 -3.03 -4.27 3.35
CA MET A 79 -3.85 -5.40 3.82
C MET A 79 -3.14 -6.21 4.89
N ALA A 80 -1.82 -6.09 4.97
CA ALA A 80 -1.01 -6.83 5.93
C ALA A 80 -0.74 -6.04 7.22
N LEU A 81 -1.37 -4.88 7.37
CA LEU A 81 -1.21 -4.04 8.57
C LEU A 81 -2.50 -4.05 9.38
N GLU A 82 -2.37 -4.18 10.71
CA GLU A 82 -3.49 -3.97 11.60
C GLU A 82 -3.89 -2.48 11.60
N PRO A 83 -5.13 -2.14 11.95
CA PRO A 83 -5.62 -0.76 11.83
C PRO A 83 -4.73 0.29 12.49
N ALA A 84 -4.16 0.00 13.65
CA ALA A 84 -3.27 0.94 14.32
C ALA A 84 -2.01 1.21 13.50
N SER A 85 -1.53 0.21 12.79
CA SER A 85 -0.33 0.33 11.95
C SER A 85 -0.63 1.01 10.62
N LEU A 86 -1.87 0.93 10.14
CA LEU A 86 -2.28 1.64 8.93
C LEU A 86 -2.15 3.15 9.07
N THR A 87 -2.30 3.67 10.27
CA THR A 87 -2.14 5.10 10.52
C THR A 87 -0.76 5.60 10.10
N TRP A 88 0.28 4.78 10.34
CA TRP A 88 1.63 5.12 9.89
C TRP A 88 1.69 5.34 8.38
N LEU A 89 1.04 4.45 7.61
CA LEU A 89 1.04 4.57 6.15
C LEU A 89 0.27 5.82 5.69
N GLU A 90 -0.79 6.17 6.40
CA GLU A 90 -1.61 7.34 6.07
C GLU A 90 -0.85 8.66 6.25
N ILE A 91 0.08 8.71 7.21
CA ILE A 91 0.79 9.96 7.51
C ILE A 91 2.07 10.15 6.71
N LEU A 92 2.45 9.18 5.90
CA LEU A 92 3.61 9.34 5.03
C LEU A 92 3.33 10.40 3.97
N ALA A 93 4.41 11.04 3.50
CA ALA A 93 4.28 12.06 2.47
C ALA A 93 3.61 11.49 1.22
N ARG A 94 2.71 12.30 0.64
CA ARG A 94 1.98 11.92 -0.55
C ARG A 94 2.97 11.55 -1.67
N GLU A 95 2.69 10.43 -2.34
CA GLU A 95 3.48 9.93 -3.47
C GLU A 95 4.96 9.72 -3.16
N SER A 96 5.30 9.45 -1.89
CA SER A 96 6.69 9.25 -1.49
C SER A 96 7.19 7.82 -1.76
N ILE A 97 6.30 6.87 -1.99
CA ILE A 97 6.64 5.47 -2.21
C ILE A 97 6.54 5.16 -3.69
N HIS A 98 7.69 5.01 -4.34
CA HIS A 98 7.77 4.73 -5.79
C HIS A 98 8.13 3.28 -6.07
N SER A 99 8.58 2.54 -5.06
CA SER A 99 9.07 1.18 -5.23
C SER A 99 8.98 0.42 -3.92
N TRP A 100 9.18 -0.90 -4.01
CA TRP A 100 9.28 -1.72 -2.82
C TRP A 100 10.46 -1.30 -1.94
N ASP A 101 11.57 -0.87 -2.55
CA ASP A 101 12.72 -0.39 -1.79
C ASP A 101 12.39 0.86 -0.98
N ASP A 102 11.63 1.79 -1.55
CA ASP A 102 11.19 2.99 -0.83
C ASP A 102 10.34 2.61 0.38
N LEU A 103 9.42 1.66 0.18
CA LEU A 103 8.53 1.21 1.26
C LEU A 103 9.33 0.53 2.37
N LYS A 104 10.28 -0.32 2.01
CA LYS A 104 11.14 -0.99 3.00
C LYS A 104 11.90 0.03 3.84
N LYS A 105 12.48 1.02 3.20
CA LYS A 105 13.24 2.06 3.91
C LYS A 105 12.35 2.84 4.86
N ALA A 106 11.19 3.28 4.39
CA ALA A 106 10.27 4.03 5.23
C ALA A 106 9.79 3.22 6.43
N PHE A 107 9.54 1.93 6.22
CA PHE A 107 8.99 1.09 7.27
C PHE A 107 10.01 0.73 8.35
N THR A 108 11.28 0.58 7.96
CA THR A 108 12.33 0.13 8.89
C THR A 108 13.13 1.29 9.51
N GLU A 109 12.83 2.52 9.14
CA GLU A 109 13.47 3.69 9.74
C GLU A 109 12.84 4.15 11.03
#